data_a50b15761d44d8dbfebb3e8a4965c655
#
_entry.id   a50b15761d44d8dbfebb3e8a4965c655
#
_cell.length_a   1.000
_cell.length_b   1.000
_cell.length_c   1.000
_cell.angle_alpha   90.00
_cell.angle_beta   90.00
_cell.angle_gamma   90.00
#
_symmetry.space_group_name_H-M   'P 1'
#
loop_
_entity.id
_entity.type
_entity.pdbx_description
1 polymer ?
#
loop_
_entity_poly.entity_id
_entity_poly.type
_entity_poly.pdbx_seq_one_letter_code
_entity_poly.pdbx_strand_id
1 'polypeptide(L)'
;MKEIVTPREMAQMDQGTIAAGTPSLQLMEKAAAACAEIVALGLTILDKVVVICGSGNNGGDGLAIARILAAEGRPVEVLCTGQPQSMTPDSQANYSRLLEAEITPLFFDTLTEAEVFALFKGAAVLVDAVFGNGLADRPLSEKYRQLIQGMNASGTPITAIDIPSGLRGDVGRTLGVSVVAHRTIAIQYIKTGCLLNDGPDYCGEIIPVDIGITKGGICNHKGLLEGEDIHFPKPRKNNTHKYTYGAVASVAGSAGMYGAGVLCAQAAMRVGSGLVTAFIPREGADILGMKLPSEIMVQAYGTDFFASDFESRRWNAVLFGPGVGRYHDFGPFLKYILDGQSPVIIDADGLWHLERCRQVLTGHAAPLILTPHLGEFSRLTGMDAQTITQDPLTIGSRFATEHNLVLVLKGYHTLIFSPEGAIWFNSTGNPGMATAGSGD
;
A
#
# COMPACT_ATOMS: atom_id res chain seq x y z
N MET A 1 -12.85 5.99 2.21
CA MET A 1 -11.78 5.25 1.48
C MET A 1 -11.20 6.15 0.40
N LYS A 2 -9.90 6.43 0.42
CA LYS A 2 -9.20 7.21 -0.62
C LYS A 2 -8.93 6.32 -1.83
N GLU A 3 -9.15 6.85 -3.03
CA GLU A 3 -8.92 6.11 -4.27
C GLU A 3 -7.44 6.06 -4.63
N ILE A 4 -7.02 4.92 -5.18
CA ILE A 4 -5.66 4.66 -5.64
C ILE A 4 -5.71 4.29 -7.11
N VAL A 5 -4.82 4.85 -7.90
CA VAL A 5 -4.75 4.60 -9.34
C VAL A 5 -3.34 4.22 -9.80
N THR A 6 -3.25 3.45 -10.85
CA THR A 6 -2.00 3.29 -11.57
C THR A 6 -1.70 4.54 -12.41
N PRO A 7 -0.44 4.82 -12.76
CA PRO A 7 -0.11 5.91 -13.70
C PRO A 7 -0.87 5.83 -15.01
N ARG A 8 -1.12 4.62 -15.51
CA ARG A 8 -1.89 4.39 -16.74
C ARG A 8 -3.34 4.80 -16.60
N GLU A 9 -4.00 4.43 -15.51
CA GLU A 9 -5.39 4.85 -15.22
C GLU A 9 -5.47 6.36 -15.04
N MET A 10 -4.51 6.95 -14.32
CA MET A 10 -4.45 8.41 -14.16
C MET A 10 -4.36 9.13 -15.51
N ALA A 11 -3.47 8.67 -16.39
CA ALA A 11 -3.34 9.23 -17.75
C ALA A 11 -4.61 9.10 -18.58
N GLN A 12 -5.34 8.00 -18.45
CA GLN A 12 -6.63 7.79 -19.13
C GLN A 12 -7.71 8.75 -18.59
N MET A 13 -7.79 8.94 -17.29
CA MET A 13 -8.73 9.86 -16.65
C MET A 13 -8.44 11.31 -17.05
N ASP A 14 -7.16 11.68 -17.08
CA ASP A 14 -6.69 13.01 -17.51
C ASP A 14 -7.07 13.28 -18.96
N GLN A 15 -6.72 12.35 -19.87
CA GLN A 15 -7.11 12.43 -21.29
C GLN A 15 -8.63 12.49 -21.47
N GLY A 16 -9.40 11.71 -20.72
CA GLY A 16 -10.87 11.74 -20.75
C GLY A 16 -11.43 13.09 -20.32
N THR A 17 -10.85 13.70 -19.30
CA THR A 17 -11.27 15.03 -18.83
C THR A 17 -10.94 16.14 -19.83
N ILE A 18 -9.77 16.04 -20.49
CA ILE A 18 -9.38 16.97 -21.56
C ILE A 18 -10.32 16.82 -22.76
N ALA A 19 -10.61 15.58 -23.17
CA ALA A 19 -11.52 15.30 -24.27
C ALA A 19 -12.96 15.77 -24.00
N ALA A 20 -13.36 15.80 -22.73
CA ALA A 20 -14.66 16.35 -22.30
C ALA A 20 -14.72 17.89 -22.30
N GLY A 21 -13.63 18.56 -22.65
CA GLY A 21 -13.60 20.02 -22.87
C GLY A 21 -12.85 20.84 -21.83
N THR A 22 -12.18 20.21 -20.85
CA THR A 22 -11.32 20.95 -19.91
C THR A 22 -9.90 21.06 -20.47
N PRO A 23 -9.39 22.28 -20.79
CA PRO A 23 -8.03 22.42 -21.34
C PRO A 23 -6.96 21.92 -20.37
N SER A 24 -5.93 21.22 -20.89
CA SER A 24 -4.81 20.68 -20.08
C SER A 24 -4.13 21.76 -19.23
N LEU A 25 -3.90 22.93 -19.80
CA LEU A 25 -3.30 24.06 -19.10
C LEU A 25 -4.18 24.55 -17.92
N GLN A 26 -5.51 24.43 -18.01
CA GLN A 26 -6.41 24.76 -16.91
C GLN A 26 -6.32 23.72 -15.78
N LEU A 27 -6.18 22.45 -16.09
CA LEU A 27 -5.96 21.39 -15.10
C LEU A 27 -4.62 21.63 -14.38
N MET A 28 -3.56 21.95 -15.14
CA MET A 28 -2.25 22.28 -14.60
C MET A 28 -2.28 23.50 -13.65
N GLU A 29 -3.01 24.55 -14.00
CA GLU A 29 -3.18 25.72 -13.12
C GLU A 29 -3.92 25.37 -11.83
N LYS A 30 -4.96 24.55 -11.89
CA LYS A 30 -5.66 24.07 -10.69
C LYS A 30 -4.74 23.20 -9.80
N ALA A 31 -3.97 22.29 -10.42
CA ALA A 31 -3.00 21.48 -9.70
C ALA A 31 -1.95 22.35 -9.01
N ALA A 32 -1.39 23.30 -9.74
CA ALA A 32 -0.38 24.21 -9.19
C ALA A 32 -0.92 25.06 -8.04
N ALA A 33 -2.15 25.58 -8.14
CA ALA A 33 -2.77 26.36 -7.07
C ALA A 33 -2.95 25.52 -5.80
N ALA A 34 -3.53 24.33 -5.91
CA ALA A 34 -3.70 23.42 -4.77
C ALA A 34 -2.36 22.98 -4.16
N CYS A 35 -1.36 22.69 -5.01
CA CYS A 35 -0.02 22.34 -4.54
C CYS A 35 0.67 23.52 -3.84
N ALA A 36 0.56 24.74 -4.36
CA ALA A 36 1.15 25.93 -3.76
C ALA A 36 0.63 26.18 -2.34
N GLU A 37 -0.68 26.04 -2.11
CA GLU A 37 -1.28 26.13 -0.78
C GLU A 37 -0.64 25.14 0.22
N ILE A 38 -0.42 23.87 -0.20
CA ILE A 38 0.17 22.86 0.66
C ILE A 38 1.67 23.09 0.86
N VAL A 39 2.40 23.53 -0.16
CA VAL A 39 3.82 23.90 -0.05
C VAL A 39 3.98 25.04 0.96
N ALA A 40 3.06 26.00 0.98
CA ALA A 40 3.09 27.14 1.88
C ALA A 40 2.74 26.81 3.33
N LEU A 41 2.13 25.64 3.60
CA LEU A 41 1.75 25.24 4.96
C LEU A 41 2.96 25.15 5.91
N GLY A 42 2.89 25.92 6.98
CA GLY A 42 3.96 25.98 8.00
C GLY A 42 5.12 26.90 7.64
N LEU A 43 5.12 27.54 6.47
CA LEU A 43 6.12 28.53 6.06
C LEU A 43 5.67 29.94 6.38
N THR A 44 6.60 30.78 6.81
CA THR A 44 6.41 32.24 6.86
C THR A 44 6.54 32.86 5.46
N ILE A 45 6.10 34.10 5.29
CA ILE A 45 6.22 34.81 4.00
C ILE A 45 7.68 35.10 3.61
N LEU A 46 8.59 35.04 4.56
CA LEU A 46 10.04 35.28 4.34
C LEU A 46 10.82 34.01 4.01
N ASP A 47 10.19 32.85 4.17
CA ASP A 47 10.84 31.58 3.94
C ASP A 47 11.06 31.33 2.45
N LYS A 48 12.30 31.11 2.07
CA LYS A 48 12.70 30.87 0.69
C LYS A 48 12.27 29.48 0.22
N VAL A 49 11.60 29.44 -0.93
CA VAL A 49 11.21 28.22 -1.62
C VAL A 49 12.10 28.02 -2.85
N VAL A 50 12.67 26.84 -3.02
CA VAL A 50 13.38 26.46 -4.24
C VAL A 50 12.58 25.40 -4.98
N VAL A 51 12.14 25.71 -6.20
CA VAL A 51 11.36 24.80 -7.06
C VAL A 51 12.25 24.20 -8.14
N ILE A 52 12.39 22.89 -8.16
CA ILE A 52 13.21 22.15 -9.10
C ILE A 52 12.32 21.56 -10.18
N CYS A 53 12.44 22.07 -11.42
CA CYS A 53 11.51 21.77 -12.52
C CYS A 53 12.18 20.91 -13.60
N GLY A 54 11.50 19.82 -13.96
CA GLY A 54 11.79 19.03 -15.16
C GLY A 54 11.31 19.70 -16.43
N SER A 55 11.51 19.03 -17.59
CA SER A 55 10.97 19.49 -18.88
C SER A 55 9.60 18.92 -19.24
N GLY A 56 9.10 17.96 -18.44
CA GLY A 56 7.76 17.35 -18.62
C GLY A 56 6.64 18.18 -17.96
N ASN A 57 5.42 17.64 -17.98
CA ASN A 57 4.26 18.29 -17.37
C ASN A 57 4.41 18.54 -15.87
N ASN A 58 5.05 17.61 -15.13
CA ASN A 58 5.35 17.84 -13.71
C ASN A 58 6.23 19.09 -13.50
N GLY A 59 7.21 19.32 -14.40
CA GLY A 59 7.97 20.57 -14.43
C GLY A 59 7.10 21.79 -14.71
N GLY A 60 6.09 21.65 -15.58
CA GLY A 60 5.09 22.67 -15.84
C GLY A 60 4.26 23.04 -14.59
N ASP A 61 3.86 22.02 -13.80
CA ASP A 61 3.22 22.23 -12.49
C ASP A 61 4.16 23.01 -11.56
N GLY A 62 5.46 22.62 -11.50
CA GLY A 62 6.48 23.30 -10.71
C GLY A 62 6.65 24.76 -11.09
N LEU A 63 6.72 25.09 -12.40
CA LEU A 63 6.82 26.47 -12.89
C LEU A 63 5.60 27.30 -12.49
N ALA A 64 4.41 26.73 -12.58
CA ALA A 64 3.18 27.39 -12.16
C ALA A 64 3.12 27.59 -10.63
N ILE A 65 3.54 26.59 -9.83
CA ILE A 65 3.66 26.70 -8.36
C ILE A 65 4.61 27.85 -8.00
N ALA A 66 5.78 27.92 -8.64
CA ALA A 66 6.76 28.98 -8.39
C ALA A 66 6.18 30.38 -8.63
N ARG A 67 5.46 30.55 -9.76
CA ARG A 67 4.78 31.81 -10.11
C ARG A 67 3.71 32.20 -9.08
N ILE A 68 2.91 31.22 -8.63
CA ILE A 68 1.84 31.47 -7.65
C ILE A 68 2.45 31.90 -6.31
N LEU A 69 3.44 31.18 -5.81
CA LEU A 69 4.11 31.50 -4.54
C LEU A 69 4.80 32.86 -4.58
N ALA A 70 5.43 33.21 -5.70
CA ALA A 70 6.06 34.52 -5.89
C ALA A 70 5.01 35.66 -5.94
N ALA A 71 3.86 35.43 -6.57
CA ALA A 71 2.75 36.39 -6.60
C ALA A 71 2.17 36.63 -5.19
N GLU A 72 2.30 35.70 -4.27
CA GLU A 72 1.99 35.86 -2.84
C GLU A 72 3.06 36.68 -2.07
N GLY A 73 4.16 37.07 -2.73
CA GLY A 73 5.26 37.83 -2.13
C GLY A 73 6.34 36.97 -1.45
N ARG A 74 6.38 35.66 -1.71
CA ARG A 74 7.40 34.75 -1.15
C ARG A 74 8.71 34.82 -1.97
N PRO A 75 9.87 34.69 -1.34
CA PRO A 75 11.13 34.53 -2.06
C PRO A 75 11.19 33.14 -2.73
N VAL A 76 11.12 33.11 -4.05
CA VAL A 76 11.14 31.88 -4.85
C VAL A 76 12.34 31.87 -5.78
N GLU A 77 13.07 30.79 -5.81
CA GLU A 77 14.08 30.49 -6.85
C GLU A 77 13.67 29.24 -7.62
N VAL A 78 13.86 29.25 -8.93
CA VAL A 78 13.52 28.14 -9.82
C VAL A 78 14.77 27.56 -10.45
N LEU A 79 14.94 26.24 -10.35
CA LEU A 79 16.03 25.50 -10.99
C LEU A 79 15.45 24.57 -12.06
N CYS A 80 15.69 24.90 -13.33
CA CYS A 80 15.29 24.06 -14.46
C CYS A 80 16.37 23.01 -14.80
N THR A 81 15.96 21.76 -14.98
CA THR A 81 16.86 20.66 -15.36
C THR A 81 16.98 20.45 -16.86
N GLY A 82 16.11 21.08 -17.65
CA GLY A 82 16.10 21.05 -19.12
C GLY A 82 15.95 22.43 -19.73
N GLN A 83 16.36 22.56 -21.00
CA GLN A 83 16.22 23.80 -21.74
C GLN A 83 14.76 24.02 -22.21
N PRO A 84 14.29 25.25 -22.39
CA PRO A 84 12.91 25.55 -22.77
C PRO A 84 12.45 24.80 -24.03
N GLN A 85 13.36 24.58 -25.00
CA GLN A 85 13.05 23.89 -26.24
C GLN A 85 12.71 22.40 -26.05
N SER A 86 13.10 21.81 -24.92
CA SER A 86 12.80 20.39 -24.56
C SER A 86 11.53 20.24 -23.74
N MET A 87 10.87 21.33 -23.37
CA MET A 87 9.69 21.32 -22.54
C MET A 87 8.43 20.89 -23.32
N THR A 88 7.46 20.27 -22.62
CA THR A 88 6.14 20.02 -23.18
C THR A 88 5.41 21.35 -23.47
N PRO A 89 4.38 21.38 -24.36
CA PRO A 89 3.68 22.62 -24.68
C PRO A 89 3.13 23.37 -23.45
N ASP A 90 2.52 22.67 -22.49
CA ASP A 90 1.98 23.28 -21.27
C ASP A 90 3.10 23.78 -20.35
N SER A 91 4.21 23.04 -20.26
CA SER A 91 5.40 23.46 -19.51
C SER A 91 6.03 24.73 -20.15
N GLN A 92 6.10 24.81 -21.49
CA GLN A 92 6.58 26.01 -22.18
C GLN A 92 5.66 27.22 -21.94
N ALA A 93 4.35 27.00 -21.94
CA ALA A 93 3.39 28.07 -21.61
C ALA A 93 3.61 28.62 -20.18
N ASN A 94 3.82 27.73 -19.22
CA ASN A 94 4.11 28.16 -17.83
C ASN A 94 5.50 28.76 -17.69
N TYR A 95 6.50 28.30 -18.47
CA TYR A 95 7.80 28.95 -18.52
C TYR A 95 7.70 30.42 -19.02
N SER A 96 6.91 30.65 -20.09
CA SER A 96 6.68 32.00 -20.60
C SER A 96 5.98 32.88 -19.56
N ARG A 97 4.96 32.38 -18.89
CA ARG A 97 4.27 33.10 -17.81
C ARG A 97 5.15 33.39 -16.60
N LEU A 98 6.11 32.50 -16.31
CA LEU A 98 7.10 32.73 -15.26
C LEU A 98 8.01 33.93 -15.60
N LEU A 99 8.46 34.02 -16.88
CA LEU A 99 9.25 35.16 -17.35
C LEU A 99 8.45 36.47 -17.37
N GLU A 100 7.17 36.43 -17.75
CA GLU A 100 6.25 37.56 -17.67
C GLU A 100 6.06 38.07 -16.23
N ALA A 101 6.19 37.17 -15.23
CA ALA A 101 6.20 37.51 -13.81
C ALA A 101 7.58 37.96 -13.29
N GLU A 102 8.52 38.26 -14.19
CA GLU A 102 9.88 38.73 -13.90
C GLU A 102 10.73 37.71 -13.08
N ILE A 103 10.37 36.41 -13.11
CA ILE A 103 11.13 35.36 -12.45
C ILE A 103 12.04 34.68 -13.48
N THR A 104 13.36 34.87 -13.31
CA THR A 104 14.37 34.26 -14.20
C THR A 104 14.86 32.95 -13.58
N PRO A 105 14.59 31.78 -14.21
CA PRO A 105 15.03 30.50 -13.68
C PRO A 105 16.55 30.30 -13.89
N LEU A 106 17.16 29.58 -12.97
CA LEU A 106 18.50 29.03 -13.08
C LEU A 106 18.44 27.72 -13.87
N PHE A 107 19.54 27.36 -14.54
CA PHE A 107 19.65 26.09 -15.24
C PHE A 107 20.70 25.20 -14.59
N PHE A 108 20.34 23.97 -14.26
CA PHE A 108 21.21 23.02 -13.56
C PHE A 108 22.57 22.84 -14.26
N ASP A 109 22.56 22.78 -15.61
CA ASP A 109 23.79 22.58 -16.40
C ASP A 109 24.74 23.79 -16.41
N THR A 110 24.33 24.94 -15.91
CA THR A 110 25.16 26.17 -15.85
C THR A 110 25.72 26.43 -14.46
N LEU A 111 25.35 25.63 -13.47
CA LEU A 111 25.79 25.79 -12.07
C LEU A 111 26.83 24.73 -11.71
N THR A 112 27.75 25.09 -10.85
CA THR A 112 28.61 24.13 -10.18
C THR A 112 27.87 23.35 -9.09
N GLU A 113 28.39 22.19 -8.74
CA GLU A 113 27.83 21.37 -7.65
C GLU A 113 27.73 22.16 -6.33
N ALA A 114 28.74 22.98 -6.02
CA ALA A 114 28.76 23.83 -4.83
C ALA A 114 27.65 24.89 -4.83
N GLU A 115 27.37 25.52 -5.99
CA GLU A 115 26.30 26.50 -6.14
C GLU A 115 24.94 25.85 -6.00
N VAL A 116 24.72 24.67 -6.60
CA VAL A 116 23.48 23.89 -6.46
C VAL A 116 23.26 23.50 -5.00
N PHE A 117 24.29 23.01 -4.31
CA PHE A 117 24.19 22.63 -2.91
C PHE A 117 23.90 23.84 -2.00
N ALA A 118 24.54 24.98 -2.25
CA ALA A 118 24.28 26.23 -1.54
C ALA A 118 22.84 26.72 -1.74
N LEU A 119 22.33 26.60 -2.98
CA LEU A 119 20.93 26.90 -3.32
C LEU A 119 19.96 26.05 -2.49
N PHE A 120 20.18 24.75 -2.43
CA PHE A 120 19.31 23.83 -1.69
C PHE A 120 19.37 24.07 -0.18
N LYS A 121 20.55 24.21 0.38
CA LYS A 121 20.74 24.41 1.81
C LYS A 121 20.22 25.78 2.30
N GLY A 122 20.14 26.77 1.41
CA GLY A 122 19.61 28.10 1.71
C GLY A 122 18.08 28.20 1.67
N ALA A 123 17.38 27.12 1.28
CA ALA A 123 15.91 27.10 1.20
C ALA A 123 15.28 26.62 2.51
N ALA A 124 14.05 27.05 2.78
CA ALA A 124 13.21 26.51 3.84
C ALA A 124 12.53 25.19 3.39
N VAL A 125 12.25 25.08 2.08
CA VAL A 125 11.70 23.87 1.45
C VAL A 125 12.18 23.75 0.01
N LEU A 126 12.45 22.53 -0.43
CA LEU A 126 12.66 22.17 -1.83
C LEU A 126 11.35 21.60 -2.38
N VAL A 127 10.95 22.05 -3.56
CA VAL A 127 9.82 21.49 -4.29
C VAL A 127 10.36 20.64 -5.44
N ASP A 128 10.17 19.33 -5.36
CA ASP A 128 10.56 18.38 -6.39
C ASP A 128 9.46 18.27 -7.45
N ALA A 129 9.67 18.90 -8.57
CA ALA A 129 8.83 18.83 -9.77
C ALA A 129 9.64 18.37 -11.01
N VAL A 130 10.63 17.48 -10.80
CA VAL A 130 11.49 17.01 -11.90
C VAL A 130 10.81 15.96 -12.73
N PHE A 131 10.36 14.85 -12.10
CA PHE A 131 9.67 13.76 -12.76
C PHE A 131 8.33 13.48 -12.08
N GLY A 132 7.30 13.23 -12.87
CA GLY A 132 6.01 12.72 -12.43
C GLY A 132 5.79 11.28 -12.89
N ASN A 133 4.53 10.90 -13.12
CA ASN A 133 4.09 9.55 -13.50
C ASN A 133 4.69 8.98 -14.80
N GLY A 134 5.25 9.79 -15.66
CA GLY A 134 5.79 9.41 -16.97
C GLY A 134 7.22 8.84 -16.94
N LEU A 135 7.77 8.52 -15.78
CA LEU A 135 9.14 8.04 -15.68
C LEU A 135 9.28 6.63 -16.27
N ALA A 136 10.10 6.52 -17.34
CA ALA A 136 10.33 5.25 -18.02
C ALA A 136 11.14 4.29 -17.14
N ASP A 137 10.95 2.98 -17.37
CA ASP A 137 11.67 1.90 -16.67
C ASP A 137 13.11 1.79 -17.20
N ARG A 138 13.91 2.79 -16.89
CA ARG A 138 15.35 2.84 -17.22
C ARG A 138 16.11 3.60 -16.14
N PRO A 139 17.38 3.23 -15.87
CA PRO A 139 18.21 3.96 -14.92
C PRO A 139 18.28 5.46 -15.26
N LEU A 140 18.27 6.28 -14.22
CA LEU A 140 18.46 7.72 -14.37
C LEU A 140 19.87 8.03 -14.89
N SER A 141 19.97 9.07 -15.74
CA SER A 141 21.27 9.58 -16.16
C SER A 141 22.04 10.13 -14.95
N GLU A 142 23.36 10.22 -15.09
CA GLU A 142 24.24 10.71 -14.02
C GLU A 142 23.84 12.11 -13.53
N LYS A 143 23.46 13.00 -14.44
CA LYS A 143 22.92 14.33 -14.14
C LYS A 143 21.79 14.31 -13.11
N TYR A 144 20.77 13.47 -13.33
CA TYR A 144 19.62 13.38 -12.42
C TYR A 144 19.97 12.65 -11.13
N ARG A 145 20.90 11.71 -11.18
CA ARG A 145 21.39 11.03 -9.98
C ARG A 145 22.09 12.02 -9.06
N GLN A 146 22.98 12.84 -9.57
CA GLN A 146 23.69 13.91 -8.83
C GLN A 146 22.68 14.93 -8.26
N LEU A 147 21.72 15.37 -9.06
CA LEU A 147 20.69 16.31 -8.62
C LEU A 147 19.91 15.75 -7.41
N ILE A 148 19.38 14.52 -7.53
CA ILE A 148 18.60 13.88 -6.46
C ILE A 148 19.45 13.64 -5.22
N GLN A 149 20.70 13.19 -5.38
CA GLN A 149 21.62 13.02 -4.27
C GLN A 149 21.92 14.36 -3.57
N GLY A 150 22.09 15.43 -4.33
CA GLY A 150 22.26 16.79 -3.79
C GLY A 150 21.04 17.26 -2.99
N MET A 151 19.83 17.05 -3.51
CA MET A 151 18.59 17.35 -2.79
C MET A 151 18.52 16.60 -1.47
N ASN A 152 18.71 15.28 -1.50
CA ASN A 152 18.66 14.43 -0.30
C ASN A 152 19.75 14.79 0.73
N ALA A 153 20.95 15.15 0.28
CA ALA A 153 22.09 15.52 1.14
C ALA A 153 21.98 16.95 1.73
N SER A 154 21.13 17.81 1.19
CA SER A 154 20.99 19.20 1.65
C SER A 154 20.48 19.31 3.10
N GLY A 155 19.71 18.33 3.57
CA GLY A 155 19.01 18.36 4.84
C GLY A 155 17.79 19.29 4.86
N THR A 156 17.47 19.93 3.74
CA THR A 156 16.28 20.78 3.58
C THR A 156 15.05 19.91 3.36
N PRO A 157 13.92 20.19 4.01
CA PRO A 157 12.67 19.46 3.75
C PRO A 157 12.28 19.48 2.27
N ILE A 158 11.84 18.33 1.74
CA ILE A 158 11.45 18.18 0.33
C ILE A 158 9.97 17.88 0.24
N THR A 159 9.26 18.66 -0.59
CA THR A 159 7.88 18.39 -1.00
C THR A 159 7.89 17.95 -2.46
N ALA A 160 7.51 16.68 -2.72
CA ALA A 160 7.42 16.15 -4.07
C ALA A 160 6.04 16.42 -4.68
N ILE A 161 6.03 16.81 -5.95
CA ILE A 161 4.80 17.02 -6.72
C ILE A 161 4.47 15.73 -7.48
N ASP A 162 3.29 15.22 -7.25
CA ASP A 162 2.70 14.02 -7.82
C ASP A 162 3.34 12.70 -7.33
N ILE A 163 4.66 12.56 -7.46
CA ILE A 163 5.46 11.42 -6.98
C ILE A 163 6.92 11.85 -6.81
N PRO A 164 7.67 11.33 -5.83
CA PRO A 164 9.09 11.62 -5.70
C PRO A 164 9.89 11.25 -6.94
N SER A 165 10.70 12.18 -7.43
CA SER A 165 11.51 11.96 -8.63
C SER A 165 12.50 10.81 -8.45
N GLY A 166 12.48 9.88 -9.40
CA GLY A 166 13.27 8.65 -9.35
C GLY A 166 12.52 7.42 -8.83
N LEU A 167 11.28 7.60 -8.35
CA LEU A 167 10.38 6.51 -7.95
C LEU A 167 9.43 6.17 -9.11
N ARG A 168 9.25 4.89 -9.39
CA ARG A 168 8.26 4.43 -10.37
C ARG A 168 6.84 4.52 -9.81
N GLY A 169 5.96 5.21 -10.53
CA GLY A 169 4.58 5.45 -10.10
C GLY A 169 3.66 4.22 -10.11
N ASP A 170 4.01 3.17 -10.82
CA ASP A 170 3.25 1.92 -10.92
C ASP A 170 3.58 0.91 -9.82
N VAL A 171 4.87 0.62 -9.63
CA VAL A 171 5.34 -0.46 -8.75
C VAL A 171 6.10 0.05 -7.52
N GLY A 172 6.39 1.34 -7.41
CA GLY A 172 7.08 1.92 -6.25
C GLY A 172 8.54 1.47 -6.08
N ARG A 173 9.25 1.22 -7.19
CA ARG A 173 10.68 0.92 -7.15
C ARG A 173 11.50 2.10 -7.59
N THR A 174 12.66 2.28 -6.95
CA THR A 174 13.61 3.32 -7.34
C THR A 174 14.36 2.94 -8.61
N LEU A 175 14.70 3.92 -9.43
CA LEU A 175 15.56 3.77 -10.61
C LEU A 175 17.03 4.00 -10.28
N GLY A 176 17.49 3.44 -9.17
CA GLY A 176 18.82 3.55 -8.62
C GLY A 176 18.98 4.64 -7.56
N VAL A 177 18.22 5.72 -7.65
CA VAL A 177 18.10 6.78 -6.64
C VAL A 177 16.72 7.43 -6.75
N SER A 178 16.15 7.88 -5.62
CA SER A 178 14.92 8.66 -5.58
C SER A 178 15.02 9.78 -4.56
N VAL A 179 14.26 10.82 -4.75
CA VAL A 179 14.05 11.87 -3.76
C VAL A 179 13.41 11.28 -2.52
N VAL A 180 13.96 11.58 -1.34
CA VAL A 180 13.37 11.24 -0.04
C VAL A 180 12.53 12.43 0.39
N ALA A 181 11.26 12.39 0.02
CA ALA A 181 10.33 13.47 0.33
C ALA A 181 9.87 13.41 1.79
N HIS A 182 9.73 14.57 2.42
CA HIS A 182 9.02 14.70 3.69
C HIS A 182 7.51 14.67 3.48
N ARG A 183 7.08 15.13 2.29
CA ARG A 183 5.69 15.19 1.87
C ARG A 183 5.59 14.97 0.37
N THR A 184 4.57 14.23 -0.06
CA THR A 184 4.22 14.07 -1.49
C THR A 184 2.80 14.58 -1.71
N ILE A 185 2.63 15.55 -2.61
CA ILE A 185 1.32 16.06 -2.99
C ILE A 185 0.85 15.28 -4.21
N ALA A 186 -0.04 14.33 -4.00
CA ALA A 186 -0.56 13.47 -5.06
C ALA A 186 -1.67 14.20 -5.84
N ILE A 187 -1.43 14.52 -7.11
CA ILE A 187 -2.41 15.21 -7.95
C ILE A 187 -3.57 14.26 -8.26
N GLN A 188 -4.78 14.67 -7.91
CA GLN A 188 -6.06 13.99 -7.97
C GLN A 188 -6.13 12.72 -7.12
N TYR A 189 -5.35 11.71 -7.43
CA TYR A 189 -5.36 10.39 -6.76
C TYR A 189 -3.95 9.93 -6.38
N ILE A 190 -3.86 9.12 -5.32
CA ILE A 190 -2.60 8.47 -4.92
C ILE A 190 -2.23 7.42 -5.96
N LYS A 191 -0.98 7.45 -6.43
CA LYS A 191 -0.45 6.46 -7.37
C LYS A 191 -0.03 5.21 -6.62
N THR A 192 -0.28 4.05 -7.25
CA THR A 192 0.05 2.74 -6.65
C THR A 192 1.48 2.65 -6.16
N GLY A 193 2.42 3.23 -6.91
CA GLY A 193 3.84 3.23 -6.55
C GLY A 193 4.20 3.97 -5.26
N CYS A 194 3.39 4.93 -4.82
CA CYS A 194 3.60 5.58 -3.53
C CYS A 194 3.38 4.63 -2.33
N LEU A 195 2.64 3.54 -2.54
CA LEU A 195 2.24 2.61 -1.49
C LEU A 195 2.87 1.22 -1.62
N LEU A 196 3.53 0.93 -2.74
CA LEU A 196 4.15 -0.36 -3.03
C LEU A 196 5.67 -0.33 -2.87
N ASN A 197 6.25 -1.47 -2.54
CA ASN A 197 7.70 -1.71 -2.47
C ASN A 197 8.46 -0.60 -1.71
N ASP A 198 9.34 0.16 -2.41
CA ASP A 198 10.16 1.22 -1.81
C ASP A 198 9.37 2.52 -1.56
N GLY A 199 8.20 2.69 -2.20
CA GLY A 199 7.39 3.91 -2.17
C GLY A 199 7.19 4.52 -0.79
N PRO A 200 6.79 3.72 0.24
CA PRO A 200 6.58 4.22 1.60
C PRO A 200 7.80 4.88 2.24
N ASP A 201 9.02 4.45 1.87
CA ASP A 201 10.26 5.00 2.41
C ASP A 201 10.66 6.34 1.76
N TYR A 202 10.07 6.65 0.57
CA TYR A 202 10.42 7.84 -0.21
C TYR A 202 9.35 8.91 -0.25
N CYS A 203 8.05 8.56 -0.05
CA CYS A 203 6.95 9.50 -0.25
C CYS A 203 6.66 10.40 0.94
N GLY A 204 7.09 10.04 2.16
CA GLY A 204 6.71 10.75 3.37
C GLY A 204 5.20 10.82 3.58
N GLU A 205 4.69 11.96 4.06
CA GLU A 205 3.25 12.20 4.19
C GLU A 205 2.60 12.39 2.82
N ILE A 206 1.61 11.56 2.45
CA ILE A 206 0.94 11.65 1.14
C ILE A 206 -0.35 12.43 1.28
N ILE A 207 -0.46 13.56 0.56
CA ILE A 207 -1.61 14.46 0.57
C ILE A 207 -2.22 14.50 -0.83
N PRO A 208 -3.37 13.86 -1.08
CA PRO A 208 -4.06 13.98 -2.35
C PRO A 208 -4.75 15.35 -2.46
N VAL A 209 -4.68 15.97 -3.65
CA VAL A 209 -5.37 17.22 -4.00
C VAL A 209 -6.35 16.99 -5.15
N ASP A 210 -7.59 17.41 -4.98
CA ASP A 210 -8.62 17.31 -6.01
C ASP A 210 -8.52 18.49 -6.99
N ILE A 211 -8.36 18.19 -8.27
CA ILE A 211 -8.29 19.20 -9.35
C ILE A 211 -9.47 19.10 -10.33
N GLY A 212 -10.42 18.22 -10.04
CA GLY A 212 -11.65 18.05 -10.82
C GLY A 212 -11.49 17.10 -12.02
N ILE A 213 -10.56 16.16 -11.98
CA ILE A 213 -10.45 15.09 -12.99
C ILE A 213 -11.58 14.09 -12.79
N THR A 214 -12.30 13.79 -13.85
CA THR A 214 -13.41 12.85 -13.84
C THR A 214 -12.94 11.44 -14.19
N LYS A 215 -13.60 10.43 -13.62
CA LYS A 215 -13.24 9.02 -13.86
C LYS A 215 -13.47 8.55 -15.30
N GLY A 216 -14.28 9.29 -16.10
CA GLY A 216 -14.54 8.97 -17.51
C GLY A 216 -15.05 7.54 -17.78
N GLY A 217 -15.74 6.91 -16.82
CA GLY A 217 -16.22 5.53 -16.91
C GLY A 217 -15.18 4.46 -16.54
N ILE A 218 -14.00 4.83 -16.08
CA ILE A 218 -13.00 3.88 -15.54
C ILE A 218 -13.50 3.34 -14.21
N CYS A 219 -13.78 2.03 -14.16
CA CYS A 219 -14.06 1.33 -12.92
C CYS A 219 -12.76 1.13 -12.15
N ASN A 220 -12.52 1.97 -11.15
CA ASN A 220 -11.40 1.77 -10.24
C ASN A 220 -11.88 1.02 -9.00
N HIS A 221 -11.38 -0.18 -8.79
CA HIS A 221 -11.67 -1.03 -7.66
C HIS A 221 -10.53 -1.05 -6.62
N LYS A 222 -9.66 -0.03 -6.66
CA LYS A 222 -8.52 0.11 -5.73
C LYS A 222 -8.75 1.24 -4.75
N GLY A 223 -8.48 0.99 -3.46
CA GLY A 223 -8.63 2.00 -2.43
C GLY A 223 -7.71 1.82 -1.24
N LEU A 224 -7.36 2.93 -0.59
CA LEU A 224 -6.68 2.95 0.70
C LEU A 224 -7.73 2.83 1.80
N LEU A 225 -7.58 1.82 2.67
CA LEU A 225 -8.44 1.66 3.84
C LEU A 225 -8.11 2.74 4.88
N GLU A 226 -9.15 3.39 5.37
CA GLU A 226 -9.10 4.33 6.48
C GLU A 226 -9.92 3.80 7.65
N GLY A 227 -9.73 4.35 8.84
CA GLY A 227 -10.44 3.88 10.04
C GLY A 227 -11.96 3.91 9.89
N GLU A 228 -12.48 4.86 9.11
CA GLU A 228 -13.92 5.01 8.83
C GLU A 228 -14.49 3.88 7.93
N ASP A 229 -13.65 3.23 7.15
CA ASP A 229 -14.03 2.12 6.27
C ASP A 229 -14.15 0.80 7.06
N ILE A 230 -13.58 0.74 8.26
CA ILE A 230 -13.58 -0.45 9.11
C ILE A 230 -14.86 -0.47 9.94
N HIS A 231 -15.78 -1.32 9.57
CA HIS A 231 -17.00 -1.52 10.31
C HIS A 231 -16.81 -2.58 11.40
N PHE A 232 -16.53 -2.13 12.61
CA PHE A 232 -16.52 -3.03 13.77
C PHE A 232 -17.88 -3.70 13.99
N PRO A 233 -17.93 -4.88 14.63
CA PRO A 233 -19.18 -5.52 14.97
C PRO A 233 -20.14 -4.53 15.66
N LYS A 234 -21.39 -4.52 15.22
CA LYS A 234 -22.42 -3.66 15.83
C LYS A 234 -22.53 -3.95 17.33
N PRO A 235 -22.90 -2.96 18.15
CA PRO A 235 -23.15 -3.18 19.57
C PRO A 235 -24.11 -4.37 19.78
N ARG A 236 -23.81 -5.21 20.78
CA ARG A 236 -24.62 -6.38 21.09
C ARG A 236 -26.00 -5.96 21.57
N LYS A 237 -27.05 -6.66 21.11
CA LYS A 237 -28.40 -6.48 21.64
C LYS A 237 -28.48 -7.05 23.04
N ASN A 238 -29.36 -6.49 23.90
CA ASN A 238 -29.51 -6.95 25.28
C ASN A 238 -30.02 -8.39 25.41
N ASN A 239 -30.95 -8.77 24.56
CA ASN A 239 -31.51 -10.13 24.57
C ASN A 239 -30.78 -11.02 23.56
N THR A 240 -29.59 -11.51 23.94
CA THR A 240 -28.75 -12.39 23.13
C THR A 240 -28.02 -13.40 24.01
N HIS A 241 -27.47 -14.44 23.42
CA HIS A 241 -26.70 -15.49 24.09
C HIS A 241 -25.42 -15.82 23.30
N LYS A 242 -24.50 -16.58 23.88
CA LYS A 242 -23.20 -16.90 23.29
C LYS A 242 -23.27 -17.46 21.87
N TYR A 243 -24.26 -18.29 21.54
CA TYR A 243 -24.41 -18.85 20.19
C TYR A 243 -24.87 -17.82 19.12
N THR A 244 -25.43 -16.70 19.55
CA THR A 244 -25.76 -15.59 18.61
C THR A 244 -24.53 -14.99 17.93
N TYR A 245 -23.39 -15.07 18.60
CA TYR A 245 -22.11 -14.48 18.16
C TYR A 245 -21.14 -15.53 17.59
N GLY A 246 -21.65 -16.73 17.32
CA GLY A 246 -20.96 -17.79 16.61
C GLY A 246 -19.96 -18.56 17.45
N ALA A 247 -19.58 -19.72 16.90
CA ALA A 247 -18.56 -20.61 17.43
C ALA A 247 -17.40 -20.70 16.44
N VAL A 248 -16.17 -20.48 16.93
CA VAL A 248 -14.94 -20.54 16.15
C VAL A 248 -14.14 -21.76 16.56
N ALA A 249 -13.70 -22.56 15.57
CA ALA A 249 -12.69 -23.58 15.74
C ALA A 249 -11.31 -22.98 15.41
N SER A 250 -10.40 -22.96 16.36
CA SER A 250 -9.02 -22.53 16.18
C SER A 250 -8.09 -23.73 16.21
N VAL A 251 -7.61 -24.17 15.05
CA VAL A 251 -6.66 -25.27 14.88
C VAL A 251 -5.28 -24.65 14.71
N ALA A 252 -4.60 -24.42 15.83
CA ALA A 252 -3.34 -23.68 15.88
C ALA A 252 -2.48 -24.12 17.07
N GLY A 253 -1.16 -24.04 16.90
CA GLY A 253 -0.19 -24.42 17.92
C GLY A 253 0.17 -25.91 17.91
N SER A 254 1.42 -26.20 18.21
CA SER A 254 2.00 -27.52 18.39
C SER A 254 3.19 -27.47 19.33
N ALA A 255 3.87 -28.59 19.56
CA ALA A 255 5.07 -28.64 20.41
C ALA A 255 6.11 -27.58 19.95
N GLY A 256 6.52 -26.73 20.86
CA GLY A 256 7.42 -25.60 20.59
C GLY A 256 6.72 -24.32 20.07
N MET A 257 5.47 -24.39 19.59
CA MET A 257 4.71 -23.26 19.01
C MET A 257 3.32 -23.05 19.65
N TYR A 258 3.18 -23.41 20.92
CA TYR A 258 1.92 -23.23 21.67
C TYR A 258 1.46 -21.77 21.75
N GLY A 259 2.41 -20.81 21.67
CA GLY A 259 2.11 -19.37 21.67
C GLY A 259 1.18 -18.96 20.54
N ALA A 260 1.36 -19.47 19.33
CA ALA A 260 0.50 -19.22 18.18
C ALA A 260 -0.95 -19.65 18.47
N GLY A 261 -1.16 -20.86 19.03
CA GLY A 261 -2.48 -21.33 19.44
C GLY A 261 -3.16 -20.43 20.49
N VAL A 262 -2.38 -19.89 21.44
CA VAL A 262 -2.88 -18.93 22.43
C VAL A 262 -3.31 -17.63 21.76
N LEU A 263 -2.45 -17.04 20.91
CA LEU A 263 -2.71 -15.77 20.23
C LEU A 263 -3.96 -15.86 19.35
N CYS A 264 -4.07 -16.89 18.50
CA CYS A 264 -5.20 -17.10 17.62
C CYS A 264 -6.53 -17.24 18.38
N ALA A 265 -6.56 -18.09 19.40
CA ALA A 265 -7.78 -18.32 20.18
C ALA A 265 -8.21 -17.06 20.97
N GLN A 266 -7.24 -16.33 21.54
CA GLN A 266 -7.48 -15.07 22.23
C GLN A 266 -7.98 -13.98 21.29
N ALA A 267 -7.37 -13.86 20.09
CA ALA A 267 -7.79 -12.89 19.08
C ALA A 267 -9.25 -13.14 18.67
N ALA A 268 -9.61 -14.39 18.34
CA ALA A 268 -10.97 -14.76 18.00
C ALA A 268 -11.97 -14.40 19.13
N MET A 269 -11.61 -14.61 20.39
CA MET A 269 -12.47 -14.24 21.53
C MET A 269 -12.58 -12.72 21.68
N ARG A 270 -11.47 -11.99 21.57
CA ARG A 270 -11.43 -10.52 21.74
C ARG A 270 -12.19 -9.76 20.65
N VAL A 271 -12.20 -10.28 19.41
CA VAL A 271 -13.00 -9.68 18.31
C VAL A 271 -14.50 -9.83 18.55
N GLY A 272 -14.92 -10.70 19.47
CA GLY A 272 -16.30 -10.81 19.88
C GLY A 272 -16.98 -12.12 19.50
N SER A 273 -16.24 -13.20 19.21
CA SER A 273 -16.83 -14.54 19.06
C SER A 273 -17.53 -14.98 20.32
N GLY A 274 -18.69 -15.63 20.18
CA GLY A 274 -19.48 -16.10 21.33
C GLY A 274 -18.89 -17.32 22.01
N LEU A 275 -18.22 -18.18 21.24
CA LEU A 275 -17.52 -19.39 21.67
C LEU A 275 -16.24 -19.57 20.85
N VAL A 276 -15.18 -19.96 21.52
CA VAL A 276 -13.91 -20.35 20.85
C VAL A 276 -13.47 -21.71 21.41
N THR A 277 -13.14 -22.62 20.51
CA THR A 277 -12.52 -23.91 20.87
C THR A 277 -11.15 -23.98 20.20
N ALA A 278 -10.10 -24.08 21.01
CA ALA A 278 -8.73 -24.31 20.56
C ALA A 278 -8.49 -25.81 20.39
N PHE A 279 -8.24 -26.23 19.17
CA PHE A 279 -7.83 -27.59 18.81
C PHE A 279 -6.32 -27.70 18.82
N ILE A 280 -5.78 -28.64 19.57
CA ILE A 280 -4.34 -28.79 19.77
C ILE A 280 -3.93 -30.27 19.85
N PRO A 281 -2.71 -30.63 19.41
CA PRO A 281 -2.18 -31.97 19.64
C PRO A 281 -2.25 -32.37 21.13
N ARG A 282 -2.61 -33.62 21.38
CA ARG A 282 -2.85 -34.18 22.74
C ARG A 282 -1.70 -33.91 23.68
N GLU A 283 -0.45 -33.98 23.18
CA GLU A 283 0.76 -33.78 23.97
C GLU A 283 0.91 -32.36 24.54
N GLY A 284 0.18 -31.39 24.00
CA GLY A 284 0.24 -29.99 24.42
C GLY A 284 -1.04 -29.47 25.08
N ALA A 285 -2.07 -30.31 25.18
CA ALA A 285 -3.39 -29.87 25.64
C ALA A 285 -3.38 -29.25 27.04
N ASP A 286 -2.66 -29.86 28.00
CA ASP A 286 -2.53 -29.35 29.36
C ASP A 286 -1.76 -28.03 29.40
N ILE A 287 -0.67 -27.92 28.62
CA ILE A 287 0.16 -26.70 28.54
C ILE A 287 -0.65 -25.55 27.98
N LEU A 288 -1.39 -25.79 26.91
CA LEU A 288 -2.22 -24.76 26.28
C LEU A 288 -3.40 -24.38 27.21
N GLY A 289 -4.04 -25.36 27.81
CA GLY A 289 -5.13 -25.15 28.76
C GLY A 289 -4.74 -24.23 29.94
N MET A 290 -3.49 -24.34 30.42
CA MET A 290 -2.97 -23.45 31.47
C MET A 290 -2.64 -22.03 30.96
N LYS A 291 -2.43 -21.82 29.66
CA LYS A 291 -2.05 -20.54 29.07
C LYS A 291 -3.24 -19.75 28.51
N LEU A 292 -4.33 -20.43 28.19
CA LEU A 292 -5.53 -19.82 27.63
C LEU A 292 -6.40 -19.18 28.72
N PRO A 293 -7.10 -18.08 28.40
CA PRO A 293 -8.19 -17.59 29.22
C PRO A 293 -9.24 -18.68 29.50
N SER A 294 -9.82 -18.64 30.69
CA SER A 294 -10.79 -19.65 31.17
C SER A 294 -12.05 -19.80 30.30
N GLU A 295 -12.35 -18.79 29.49
CA GLU A 295 -13.50 -18.76 28.57
C GLU A 295 -13.30 -19.57 27.30
N ILE A 296 -12.04 -19.94 26.98
CA ILE A 296 -11.68 -20.69 25.77
C ILE A 296 -11.61 -22.16 26.08
N MET A 297 -12.39 -22.95 25.33
CA MET A 297 -12.39 -24.41 25.44
C MET A 297 -11.15 -24.99 24.75
N VAL A 298 -10.58 -26.06 25.30
CA VAL A 298 -9.50 -26.81 24.70
C VAL A 298 -10.01 -28.19 24.28
N GLN A 299 -9.74 -28.56 23.04
CA GLN A 299 -10.03 -29.89 22.51
C GLN A 299 -8.73 -30.53 22.02
N ALA A 300 -8.34 -31.62 22.68
CA ALA A 300 -7.16 -32.39 22.26
C ALA A 300 -7.46 -33.28 21.05
N TYR A 301 -6.56 -33.33 20.07
CA TYR A 301 -6.60 -34.28 18.97
C TYR A 301 -5.35 -35.17 18.94
N GLY A 302 -5.47 -36.38 18.41
CA GLY A 302 -4.37 -37.31 18.19
C GLY A 302 -3.88 -37.31 16.74
N THR A 303 -3.20 -38.40 16.34
CA THR A 303 -2.75 -38.59 14.97
C THR A 303 -3.88 -38.65 13.95
N ASP A 304 -5.07 -39.09 14.39
CA ASP A 304 -6.28 -39.16 13.59
C ASP A 304 -7.10 -37.87 13.86
N PHE A 305 -6.77 -36.80 13.18
CA PHE A 305 -7.38 -35.47 13.42
C PHE A 305 -8.90 -35.43 13.15
N PHE A 306 -9.44 -36.36 12.36
CA PHE A 306 -10.89 -36.49 12.17
C PHE A 306 -11.57 -37.04 13.44
N ALA A 307 -11.47 -36.26 14.51
CA ALA A 307 -12.17 -36.59 15.72
C ALA A 307 -13.66 -36.32 15.51
N SER A 308 -14.50 -37.26 15.91
CA SER A 308 -15.95 -37.16 16.02
C SER A 308 -16.43 -35.83 16.63
N ASP A 309 -15.60 -35.21 17.45
CA ASP A 309 -15.89 -33.95 18.12
C ASP A 309 -15.83 -32.70 17.20
N PHE A 310 -14.95 -32.67 16.18
CA PHE A 310 -14.93 -31.59 15.19
C PHE A 310 -16.16 -31.68 14.27
N GLU A 311 -16.46 -32.87 13.78
CA GLU A 311 -17.60 -33.16 12.91
C GLU A 311 -18.97 -33.04 13.61
N SER A 312 -19.02 -33.30 14.92
CA SER A 312 -20.27 -33.26 15.71
C SER A 312 -20.75 -31.84 16.01
N ARG A 313 -19.95 -30.81 15.76
CA ARG A 313 -20.28 -29.41 16.04
C ARG A 313 -20.36 -28.59 14.76
N ARG A 314 -21.30 -27.65 14.74
CA ARG A 314 -21.42 -26.67 13.68
C ARG A 314 -20.53 -25.47 14.01
N TRP A 315 -19.54 -25.19 13.18
CA TRP A 315 -18.66 -24.04 13.30
C TRP A 315 -19.16 -22.89 12.44
N ASN A 316 -19.06 -21.65 12.94
CA ASN A 316 -19.36 -20.44 12.19
C ASN A 316 -18.12 -19.86 11.49
N ALA A 317 -16.93 -20.25 11.94
CA ALA A 317 -15.67 -20.01 11.26
C ALA A 317 -14.62 -21.03 11.73
N VAL A 318 -13.65 -21.31 10.85
CA VAL A 318 -12.50 -22.18 11.13
C VAL A 318 -11.22 -21.39 10.86
N LEU A 319 -10.35 -21.29 11.85
CA LEU A 319 -9.00 -20.80 11.72
C LEU A 319 -8.04 -22.00 11.71
N PHE A 320 -7.18 -22.08 10.71
CA PHE A 320 -6.23 -23.17 10.58
C PHE A 320 -4.83 -22.66 10.24
N GLY A 321 -3.83 -23.14 10.97
CA GLY A 321 -2.46 -23.10 10.49
C GLY A 321 -1.40 -22.51 11.39
N PRO A 322 -1.57 -21.39 12.09
CA PRO A 322 -0.49 -20.82 12.89
C PRO A 322 0.11 -21.83 13.86
N GLY A 323 1.39 -22.17 13.65
CA GLY A 323 2.13 -23.06 14.51
C GLY A 323 1.62 -24.52 14.61
N VAL A 324 0.85 -25.03 13.65
CA VAL A 324 0.37 -26.43 13.67
C VAL A 324 1.51 -27.43 13.42
N GLY A 325 2.65 -26.93 12.92
CA GLY A 325 3.80 -27.77 12.57
C GLY A 325 3.63 -28.50 11.24
N ARG A 326 4.64 -29.28 10.87
CA ARG A 326 4.74 -29.96 9.57
C ARG A 326 4.83 -31.48 9.69
N TYR A 327 4.50 -32.01 10.87
CA TYR A 327 4.68 -33.45 11.16
C TYR A 327 3.43 -34.27 10.84
N HIS A 328 2.24 -33.66 10.82
CA HIS A 328 0.98 -34.30 10.48
C HIS A 328 0.59 -34.04 9.04
N ASP A 329 -0.12 -34.98 8.42
CA ASP A 329 -0.77 -34.75 7.12
C ASP A 329 -2.16 -34.12 7.35
N PHE A 330 -2.28 -32.81 7.09
CA PHE A 330 -3.55 -32.08 7.15
C PHE A 330 -4.29 -32.02 5.81
N GLY A 331 -3.82 -32.71 4.76
CA GLY A 331 -4.50 -32.71 3.46
C GLY A 331 -5.97 -33.12 3.54
N PRO A 332 -6.31 -34.26 4.17
CA PRO A 332 -7.70 -34.69 4.36
C PRO A 332 -8.54 -33.67 5.17
N PHE A 333 -7.95 -33.07 6.21
CA PHE A 333 -8.64 -32.04 7.00
C PHE A 333 -8.91 -30.76 6.19
N LEU A 334 -7.92 -30.30 5.43
CA LEU A 334 -8.08 -29.15 4.53
C LEU A 334 -9.21 -29.39 3.53
N LYS A 335 -9.25 -30.58 2.93
CA LYS A 335 -10.34 -30.95 2.02
C LYS A 335 -11.69 -30.89 2.74
N TYR A 336 -11.80 -31.47 3.92
CA TYR A 336 -13.06 -31.47 4.70
C TYR A 336 -13.56 -30.07 5.02
N ILE A 337 -12.71 -29.17 5.55
CA ILE A 337 -13.14 -27.81 5.92
C ILE A 337 -13.45 -26.94 4.68
N LEU A 338 -12.77 -27.17 3.56
CA LEU A 338 -12.99 -26.43 2.32
C LEU A 338 -14.19 -26.93 1.51
N ASP A 339 -14.56 -28.19 1.62
CA ASP A 339 -15.82 -28.74 1.07
C ASP A 339 -17.05 -28.29 1.90
N GLY A 340 -16.83 -27.77 3.13
CA GLY A 340 -17.87 -27.26 4.03
C GLY A 340 -18.42 -25.88 3.62
N GLN A 341 -19.31 -25.34 4.47
CA GLN A 341 -19.94 -24.03 4.24
C GLN A 341 -19.42 -22.93 5.18
N SER A 342 -18.67 -23.32 6.20
CA SER A 342 -18.14 -22.38 7.19
C SER A 342 -16.95 -21.61 6.63
N PRO A 343 -16.88 -20.28 6.81
CA PRO A 343 -15.70 -19.51 6.45
C PRO A 343 -14.42 -20.10 7.05
N VAL A 344 -13.38 -20.18 6.22
CA VAL A 344 -12.07 -20.74 6.60
C VAL A 344 -10.98 -19.67 6.42
N ILE A 345 -10.14 -19.51 7.45
CA ILE A 345 -8.95 -18.67 7.40
C ILE A 345 -7.73 -19.59 7.51
N ILE A 346 -6.79 -19.46 6.56
CA ILE A 346 -5.56 -20.28 6.55
C ILE A 346 -4.34 -19.37 6.57
N ASP A 347 -3.45 -19.59 7.54
CA ASP A 347 -2.19 -18.83 7.69
C ASP A 347 -1.00 -19.76 8.01
N ALA A 348 0.19 -19.27 7.86
CA ALA A 348 1.47 -19.83 8.32
C ALA A 348 1.68 -21.30 7.88
N ASP A 349 1.88 -22.24 8.81
CA ASP A 349 2.04 -23.66 8.47
C ASP A 349 0.83 -24.26 7.74
N GLY A 350 -0.38 -23.69 7.94
CA GLY A 350 -1.55 -24.07 7.17
C GLY A 350 -1.38 -23.79 5.66
N LEU A 351 -0.73 -22.71 5.29
CA LEU A 351 -0.39 -22.39 3.90
C LEU A 351 0.66 -23.36 3.34
N TRP A 352 1.59 -23.80 4.17
CA TRP A 352 2.56 -24.85 3.77
C TRP A 352 1.88 -26.17 3.49
N HIS A 353 0.87 -26.57 4.29
CA HIS A 353 0.07 -27.76 4.01
C HIS A 353 -0.79 -27.61 2.76
N LEU A 354 -1.40 -26.43 2.57
CA LEU A 354 -2.20 -26.10 1.40
C LEU A 354 -1.37 -26.15 0.11
N GLU A 355 -0.13 -25.68 0.12
CA GLU A 355 0.80 -25.79 -1.01
C GLU A 355 0.94 -27.24 -1.51
N ARG A 356 0.94 -28.22 -0.61
CA ARG A 356 1.13 -29.64 -0.93
C ARG A 356 -0.14 -30.33 -1.46
N CYS A 357 -1.29 -29.72 -1.27
CA CYS A 357 -2.58 -30.22 -1.75
C CYS A 357 -3.39 -29.14 -2.48
N ARG A 358 -2.73 -28.33 -3.33
CA ARG A 358 -3.33 -27.17 -4.04
C ARG A 358 -4.64 -27.48 -4.78
N GLN A 359 -4.85 -28.74 -5.18
CA GLN A 359 -6.07 -29.18 -5.84
C GLN A 359 -7.34 -28.88 -5.01
N VAL A 360 -7.23 -28.77 -3.67
CA VAL A 360 -8.37 -28.44 -2.81
C VAL A 360 -8.84 -26.99 -2.96
N LEU A 361 -8.02 -26.12 -3.57
CA LEU A 361 -8.42 -24.76 -3.94
C LEU A 361 -9.38 -24.71 -5.14
N THR A 362 -9.47 -25.80 -5.89
CA THR A 362 -10.34 -25.85 -7.07
C THR A 362 -11.74 -26.28 -6.65
N GLY A 363 -12.73 -25.38 -6.79
CA GLY A 363 -14.14 -25.68 -6.55
C GLY A 363 -14.51 -25.84 -5.08
N HIS A 364 -13.74 -25.30 -4.13
CA HIS A 364 -14.11 -25.29 -2.72
C HIS A 364 -15.44 -24.55 -2.50
N ALA A 365 -16.21 -25.01 -1.50
CA ALA A 365 -17.52 -24.42 -1.17
C ALA A 365 -17.44 -23.39 -0.04
N ALA A 366 -16.45 -23.49 0.85
CA ALA A 366 -16.27 -22.58 1.97
C ALA A 366 -15.80 -21.19 1.49
N PRO A 367 -16.32 -20.09 2.04
CA PRO A 367 -15.68 -18.79 1.94
C PRO A 367 -14.25 -18.89 2.50
N LEU A 368 -13.25 -18.54 1.70
CA LEU A 368 -11.84 -18.77 2.04
C LEU A 368 -11.05 -17.46 2.12
N ILE A 369 -10.26 -17.33 3.18
CA ILE A 369 -9.31 -16.24 3.37
C ILE A 369 -7.92 -16.84 3.54
N LEU A 370 -6.96 -16.41 2.72
CA LEU A 370 -5.54 -16.75 2.88
C LEU A 370 -4.76 -15.51 3.28
N THR A 371 -3.83 -15.67 4.23
CA THR A 371 -3.05 -14.54 4.79
C THR A 371 -1.54 -14.73 4.63
N PRO A 372 -1.02 -15.02 3.41
CA PRO A 372 0.40 -15.24 3.21
C PRO A 372 1.25 -13.97 3.32
N HIS A 373 2.46 -14.10 3.84
CA HIS A 373 3.53 -13.17 3.50
C HIS A 373 4.11 -13.49 2.12
N LEU A 374 4.96 -12.61 1.55
CA LEU A 374 5.50 -12.76 0.19
C LEU A 374 6.14 -14.14 -0.07
N GLY A 375 6.92 -14.66 0.88
CA GLY A 375 7.57 -15.97 0.72
C GLY A 375 6.59 -17.16 0.73
N GLU A 376 5.49 -17.08 1.49
CA GLU A 376 4.40 -18.07 1.48
C GLU A 376 3.62 -17.98 0.18
N PHE A 377 3.33 -16.76 -0.28
CA PHE A 377 2.64 -16.55 -1.55
C PHE A 377 3.45 -17.01 -2.76
N SER A 378 4.77 -16.79 -2.75
CA SER A 378 5.72 -17.32 -3.75
C SER A 378 5.61 -18.85 -3.85
N ARG A 379 5.58 -19.57 -2.71
CA ARG A 379 5.40 -21.02 -2.70
C ARG A 379 4.02 -21.44 -3.21
N LEU A 380 2.96 -20.76 -2.78
CA LEU A 380 1.59 -21.05 -3.23
C LEU A 380 1.40 -20.88 -4.73
N THR A 381 1.97 -19.83 -5.32
CA THR A 381 1.88 -19.57 -6.76
C THR A 381 2.89 -20.36 -7.59
N GLY A 382 4.01 -20.77 -6.99
CA GLY A 382 5.16 -21.32 -7.71
C GLY A 382 5.98 -20.27 -8.46
N MET A 383 5.70 -18.97 -8.25
CA MET A 383 6.43 -17.85 -8.82
C MET A 383 7.52 -17.40 -7.86
N ASP A 384 8.63 -16.86 -8.38
CA ASP A 384 9.64 -16.27 -7.53
C ASP A 384 9.16 -14.92 -6.93
N ALA A 385 9.72 -14.57 -5.76
CA ALA A 385 9.33 -13.36 -5.04
C ALA A 385 9.59 -12.08 -5.83
N GLN A 386 10.63 -12.04 -6.67
CA GLN A 386 10.95 -10.88 -7.49
C GLN A 386 9.87 -10.63 -8.54
N THR A 387 9.41 -11.68 -9.22
CA THR A 387 8.30 -11.60 -10.18
C THR A 387 7.04 -11.06 -9.51
N ILE A 388 6.69 -11.58 -8.32
CA ILE A 388 5.50 -11.10 -7.58
C ILE A 388 5.64 -9.62 -7.23
N THR A 389 6.79 -9.17 -6.75
CA THR A 389 7.00 -7.76 -6.36
C THR A 389 7.06 -6.80 -7.56
N GLN A 390 7.30 -7.31 -8.78
CA GLN A 390 7.22 -6.51 -10.00
C GLN A 390 5.77 -6.21 -10.43
N ASP A 391 4.84 -7.11 -10.12
CA ASP A 391 3.41 -6.91 -10.46
C ASP A 391 2.49 -7.55 -9.39
N PRO A 392 2.55 -7.07 -8.14
CA PRO A 392 1.79 -7.67 -7.04
C PRO A 392 0.27 -7.53 -7.23
N LEU A 393 -0.17 -6.46 -7.88
CA LEU A 393 -1.60 -6.17 -8.04
C LEU A 393 -2.27 -7.14 -9.03
N THR A 394 -1.66 -7.36 -10.19
CA THR A 394 -2.19 -8.28 -11.19
C THR A 394 -2.11 -9.73 -10.72
N ILE A 395 -0.97 -10.13 -10.13
CA ILE A 395 -0.76 -11.51 -9.66
C ILE A 395 -1.70 -11.83 -8.50
N GLY A 396 -1.80 -10.94 -7.52
CA GLY A 396 -2.68 -11.13 -6.36
C GLY A 396 -4.16 -11.15 -6.75
N SER A 397 -4.61 -10.20 -7.59
CA SER A 397 -5.99 -10.14 -8.07
C SER A 397 -6.37 -11.38 -8.88
N ARG A 398 -5.50 -11.81 -9.80
CA ARG A 398 -5.72 -13.03 -10.58
C ARG A 398 -5.84 -14.25 -9.69
N PHE A 399 -4.93 -14.43 -8.73
CA PHE A 399 -4.97 -15.56 -7.80
C PHE A 399 -6.27 -15.58 -6.97
N ALA A 400 -6.67 -14.43 -6.42
CA ALA A 400 -7.91 -14.30 -5.65
C ALA A 400 -9.16 -14.65 -6.47
N THR A 401 -9.23 -14.16 -7.72
CA THR A 401 -10.36 -14.40 -8.64
C THR A 401 -10.39 -15.85 -9.14
N GLU A 402 -9.25 -16.40 -9.59
CA GLU A 402 -9.17 -17.78 -10.10
C GLU A 402 -9.55 -18.82 -9.06
N HIS A 403 -9.20 -18.57 -7.79
CA HIS A 403 -9.50 -19.48 -6.69
C HIS A 403 -10.72 -19.05 -5.85
N ASN A 404 -11.47 -18.02 -6.25
CA ASN A 404 -12.64 -17.52 -5.54
C ASN A 404 -12.42 -17.33 -4.03
N LEU A 405 -11.37 -16.59 -3.65
CA LEU A 405 -10.98 -16.36 -2.25
C LEU A 405 -10.57 -14.92 -1.98
N VAL A 406 -10.55 -14.56 -0.71
CA VAL A 406 -9.91 -13.31 -0.25
C VAL A 406 -8.44 -13.59 0.03
N LEU A 407 -7.54 -12.85 -0.64
CA LEU A 407 -6.12 -12.92 -0.40
C LEU A 407 -5.66 -11.70 0.40
N VAL A 408 -5.05 -11.92 1.56
CA VAL A 408 -4.41 -10.89 2.39
C VAL A 408 -2.90 -11.06 2.28
N LEU A 409 -2.29 -10.40 1.30
CA LEU A 409 -0.84 -10.46 1.07
C LEU A 409 -0.13 -9.51 2.04
N LYS A 410 0.46 -10.11 3.08
CA LYS A 410 1.13 -9.37 4.17
C LYS A 410 2.40 -8.67 3.69
N GLY A 411 2.55 -7.39 4.04
CA GLY A 411 3.69 -6.54 3.73
C GLY A 411 3.63 -5.26 4.55
N TYR A 412 4.52 -4.29 4.28
CA TYR A 412 4.46 -2.98 4.93
C TYR A 412 3.07 -2.33 4.73
N HIS A 413 2.64 -2.20 3.49
CA HIS A 413 1.23 -1.98 3.17
C HIS A 413 0.62 -3.32 2.74
N THR A 414 -0.15 -3.94 3.62
CA THR A 414 -0.83 -5.19 3.32
C THR A 414 -1.85 -4.99 2.20
N LEU A 415 -1.79 -5.84 1.18
CA LEU A 415 -2.74 -5.83 0.06
C LEU A 415 -3.84 -6.85 0.31
N ILE A 416 -5.08 -6.43 0.16
CA ILE A 416 -6.26 -7.30 0.31
C ILE A 416 -6.95 -7.37 -1.04
N PHE A 417 -7.11 -8.58 -1.57
CA PHE A 417 -7.75 -8.84 -2.86
C PHE A 417 -9.05 -9.60 -2.62
N SER A 418 -10.13 -9.14 -3.23
CA SER A 418 -11.38 -9.89 -3.24
C SER A 418 -11.51 -10.76 -4.49
N PRO A 419 -12.34 -11.81 -4.45
CA PRO A 419 -12.62 -12.64 -5.61
C PRO A 419 -13.28 -11.88 -6.76
N GLU A 420 -13.97 -10.76 -6.48
CA GLU A 420 -14.59 -9.89 -7.46
C GLU A 420 -13.63 -8.88 -8.11
N GLY A 421 -12.35 -8.91 -7.72
CA GLY A 421 -11.30 -8.06 -8.29
C GLY A 421 -11.08 -6.72 -7.60
N ALA A 422 -11.71 -6.48 -6.45
CA ALA A 422 -11.39 -5.30 -5.65
C ALA A 422 -10.05 -5.46 -4.92
N ILE A 423 -9.31 -4.36 -4.78
CA ILE A 423 -7.99 -4.32 -4.14
C ILE A 423 -7.99 -3.21 -3.09
N TRP A 424 -7.66 -3.56 -1.86
CA TRP A 424 -7.49 -2.59 -0.78
C TRP A 424 -6.06 -2.58 -0.28
N PHE A 425 -5.56 -1.38 -0.03
CA PHE A 425 -4.28 -1.12 0.60
C PHE A 425 -4.53 -0.78 2.06
N ASN A 426 -3.92 -1.53 2.97
CA ASN A 426 -3.94 -1.20 4.39
C ASN A 426 -2.61 -0.55 4.77
N SER A 427 -2.66 0.74 5.11
CA SER A 427 -1.50 1.53 5.54
C SER A 427 -1.37 1.64 7.06
N THR A 428 -2.20 0.92 7.82
CA THR A 428 -2.08 0.87 9.28
C THR A 428 -0.92 -0.04 9.71
N GLY A 429 -0.32 0.24 10.81
CA GLY A 429 0.84 -0.49 11.30
C GLY A 429 2.13 0.32 11.23
N ASN A 430 3.23 -0.29 11.62
CA ASN A 430 4.55 0.33 11.64
C ASN A 430 5.65 -0.74 11.60
N PRO A 431 6.92 -0.39 11.32
CA PRO A 431 8.04 -1.34 11.23
C PRO A 431 8.28 -2.17 12.52
N GLY A 432 7.83 -1.69 13.68
CA GLY A 432 7.92 -2.44 14.95
C GLY A 432 7.06 -3.72 14.98
N MET A 433 6.11 -3.85 14.03
CA MET A 433 5.34 -5.08 13.85
C MET A 433 6.13 -6.20 13.15
N ALA A 434 7.34 -5.94 12.64
CA ALA A 434 8.23 -6.94 12.05
C ALA A 434 8.85 -7.83 13.15
N THR A 435 8.01 -8.57 13.86
CA THR A 435 8.37 -9.48 14.95
C THR A 435 7.54 -10.76 14.88
N ALA A 436 8.07 -11.84 15.48
CA ALA A 436 7.34 -13.12 15.51
C ALA A 436 6.01 -12.96 16.28
N GLY A 437 4.95 -13.61 15.76
CA GLY A 437 3.63 -13.62 16.36
C GLY A 437 2.76 -12.39 16.05
N SER A 438 3.27 -11.40 15.35
CA SER A 438 2.45 -10.23 14.96
C SER A 438 1.39 -10.55 13.89
N GLY A 439 1.56 -11.65 13.17
CA GLY A 439 0.61 -12.14 12.17
C GLY A 439 -0.36 -13.19 12.70
N ASP A 440 -0.07 -13.77 13.86
CA ASP A 440 -0.90 -14.79 14.48
C ASP A 440 -2.12 -14.13 15.17
#